data_b739150413781054440de76b1fed4d46
#
_entry.id   b739150413781054440de76b1fed4d46
#
_cell.length_a   1.000
_cell.length_b   1.000
_cell.length_c   1.000
_cell.angle_alpha   90.00
_cell.angle_beta   90.00
_cell.angle_gamma   90.00
#
_symmetry.space_group_name_H-M   'P 1'
#
loop_
_entity.id
_entity.type
_entity.pdbx_description
1 polymer ?
#
loop_
_entity_poly.entity_id
_entity_poly.type
_entity_poly.pdbx_seq_one_letter_code
_entity_poly.pdbx_strand_id
1 'polypeptide(L)'
;AAEAMRQETALVVIDPHGDLARSLLGLVPRARASDVVYIDFSDTHQVVGLNLLDMAQGRNADAIVSNIVHVGELIWSDYWGPRMEDALRMALRTLLAANEILARRHHPQFTLLDIPPLYELPNFRHRLLEQYVGDQEILQWWTGYFERLYESLRMDVINPVLTKIHRFSTHQAVRNIVGQANSTVNFRELLNERRILLVNTATGII
;
A
#
# COMPACT_ATOMS: atom_id res chain seq x y z
N ALA A 1 14.64 23.70 0.90
CA ALA A 1 13.26 23.54 1.41
C ALA A 1 12.59 24.90 1.65
N ALA A 2 13.12 25.77 2.52
CA ALA A 2 12.50 27.07 2.84
C ALA A 2 12.27 27.97 1.60
N GLU A 3 13.20 27.96 0.64
CA GLU A 3 13.04 28.68 -0.63
C GLU A 3 11.90 28.10 -1.49
N ALA A 4 11.84 26.76 -1.61
CA ALA A 4 10.76 26.08 -2.32
C ALA A 4 9.38 26.33 -1.71
N MET A 5 9.30 26.52 -0.39
CA MET A 5 8.05 26.87 0.28
C MET A 5 7.56 28.29 -0.06
N ARG A 6 8.47 29.20 -0.37
CA ARG A 6 8.13 30.58 -0.79
C ARG A 6 7.69 30.66 -2.27
N GLN A 7 8.22 29.74 -3.07
CA GLN A 7 7.84 29.60 -4.46
C GLN A 7 6.53 28.79 -4.50
N GLU A 8 5.64 29.08 -5.44
CA GLU A 8 4.40 28.32 -5.64
C GLU A 8 4.67 26.95 -6.30
N THR A 9 5.54 26.15 -5.67
CA THR A 9 5.90 24.81 -6.14
C THR A 9 5.46 23.75 -5.12
N ALA A 10 5.16 22.54 -5.60
CA ALA A 10 4.95 21.40 -4.72
C ALA A 10 6.26 21.07 -4.00
N LEU A 11 6.17 20.77 -2.71
CA LEU A 11 7.30 20.31 -1.91
C LEU A 11 6.90 19.03 -1.20
N VAL A 12 7.70 17.98 -1.37
CA VAL A 12 7.55 16.72 -0.62
C VAL A 12 8.82 16.49 0.18
N VAL A 13 8.67 16.33 1.49
CA VAL A 13 9.76 15.96 2.39
C VAL A 13 9.36 14.70 3.15
N ILE A 14 10.16 13.66 3.06
CA ILE A 14 10.02 12.43 3.84
C ILE A 14 11.20 12.40 4.81
N ASP A 15 10.90 12.46 6.10
CA ASP A 15 11.88 12.57 7.17
C ASP A 15 11.86 11.33 8.06
N PRO A 16 12.90 10.47 7.97
CA PRO A 16 12.99 9.27 8.81
C PRO A 16 13.23 9.56 10.30
N HIS A 17 13.71 10.75 10.63
CA HIS A 17 14.07 11.13 12.00
C HIS A 17 13.03 12.04 12.67
N GLY A 18 12.19 12.73 11.90
CA GLY A 18 11.10 13.58 12.38
C GLY A 18 11.46 15.02 12.74
N ASP A 19 12.73 15.32 12.98
CA ASP A 19 13.19 16.65 13.40
C ASP A 19 13.12 17.67 12.26
N LEU A 20 13.49 17.26 11.05
CA LEU A 20 13.44 18.11 9.87
C LEU A 20 12.00 18.50 9.53
N ALA A 21 11.08 17.56 9.51
CA ALA A 21 9.67 17.81 9.20
C ALA A 21 9.05 18.80 10.19
N ARG A 22 9.32 18.63 11.49
CA ARG A 22 8.87 19.57 12.53
C ARG A 22 9.49 20.95 12.37
N SER A 23 10.81 21.05 12.11
CA SER A 23 11.49 22.31 11.89
C SER A 23 10.94 23.07 10.69
N LEU A 24 10.60 22.34 9.62
CA LEU A 24 10.03 22.91 8.40
C LEU A 24 8.62 23.46 8.62
N LEU A 25 7.80 22.87 9.49
CA LEU A 25 6.49 23.43 9.86
C LEU A 25 6.60 24.86 10.36
N GLY A 26 7.61 25.16 11.18
CA GLY A 26 7.86 26.50 11.70
C GLY A 26 8.33 27.52 10.64
N LEU A 27 8.76 27.06 9.47
CA LEU A 27 9.25 27.89 8.36
C LEU A 27 8.22 28.11 7.25
N VAL A 28 7.04 27.49 7.36
CA VAL A 28 5.96 27.65 6.37
C VAL A 28 5.46 29.09 6.37
N PRO A 29 5.44 29.76 5.22
CA PRO A 29 4.85 31.09 5.10
C PRO A 29 3.36 31.06 5.49
N ARG A 30 2.91 32.10 6.20
CA ARG A 30 1.49 32.20 6.60
C ARG A 30 0.51 32.10 5.43
N ALA A 31 0.88 32.62 4.28
CA ALA A 31 0.08 32.54 3.06
C ALA A 31 -0.09 31.11 2.53
N ARG A 32 0.78 30.18 2.93
CA ARG A 32 0.75 28.78 2.50
C ARG A 32 0.40 27.81 3.62
N ALA A 33 -0.03 28.29 4.76
CA ALA A 33 -0.36 27.43 5.90
C ALA A 33 -1.47 26.41 5.59
N SER A 34 -2.46 26.80 4.76
CA SER A 34 -3.54 25.91 4.29
C SER A 34 -3.08 24.86 3.26
N ASP A 35 -1.90 25.05 2.67
CA ASP A 35 -1.36 24.13 1.66
C ASP A 35 -0.57 22.98 2.27
N VAL A 36 -0.34 23.01 3.61
CA VAL A 36 0.46 22.02 4.28
C VAL A 36 -0.36 20.78 4.62
N VAL A 37 0.14 19.63 4.19
CA VAL A 37 -0.29 18.32 4.66
C VAL A 37 0.85 17.73 5.48
N TYR A 38 0.62 17.53 6.76
CA TYR A 38 1.59 16.91 7.67
C TYR A 38 1.13 15.50 8.03
N ILE A 39 1.97 14.52 7.74
CA ILE A 39 1.72 13.11 8.06
C ILE A 39 2.75 12.70 9.11
N ASP A 40 2.29 12.26 10.27
CA ASP A 40 3.12 11.76 11.35
C ASP A 40 2.81 10.29 11.62
N PHE A 41 3.75 9.42 11.33
CA PHE A 41 3.60 7.97 11.57
C PHE A 41 3.65 7.61 13.06
N SER A 42 4.09 8.53 13.92
CA SER A 42 4.05 8.36 15.37
C SER A 42 2.70 8.77 15.98
N ASP A 43 1.85 9.49 15.23
CA ASP A 43 0.52 9.89 15.72
C ASP A 43 -0.44 8.71 15.68
N THR A 44 -0.87 8.28 16.86
CA THR A 44 -1.84 7.18 17.03
C THR A 44 -3.28 7.68 17.08
N HIS A 45 -3.52 8.99 17.16
CA HIS A 45 -4.84 9.59 17.27
C HIS A 45 -5.41 10.02 15.92
N GLN A 46 -4.55 10.54 15.03
CA GLN A 46 -4.94 10.98 13.69
C GLN A 46 -4.18 10.17 12.63
N VAL A 47 -4.63 8.94 12.45
CA VAL A 47 -3.97 8.01 11.54
C VAL A 47 -4.37 8.32 10.09
N VAL A 48 -3.37 8.62 9.28
CA VAL A 48 -3.53 8.78 7.83
C VAL A 48 -3.70 7.42 7.17
N GLY A 49 -4.75 7.26 6.38
CA GLY A 49 -4.95 6.07 5.56
C GLY A 49 -4.11 6.13 4.28
N LEU A 50 -3.35 5.08 4.03
CA LEU A 50 -2.60 4.89 2.80
C LEU A 50 -2.79 3.47 2.29
N ASN A 51 -3.86 3.25 1.54
CA ASN A 51 -4.09 1.98 0.88
C ASN A 51 -3.26 1.90 -0.41
N LEU A 52 -2.25 1.04 -0.43
CA LEU A 52 -1.40 0.85 -1.62
C LEU A 52 -2.19 0.25 -2.79
N LEU A 53 -3.31 -0.42 -2.51
CA LEU A 53 -4.22 -1.04 -3.50
C LEU A 53 -5.46 -0.17 -3.80
N ASP A 54 -5.46 1.09 -3.40
CA ASP A 54 -6.60 2.00 -3.62
C ASP A 54 -6.80 2.30 -5.10
N MET A 55 -7.97 1.93 -5.63
CA MET A 55 -8.38 2.17 -7.03
C MET A 55 -9.29 3.41 -7.19
N ALA A 56 -9.74 4.02 -6.09
CA ALA A 56 -10.61 5.20 -6.14
C ALA A 56 -9.96 6.41 -6.80
N GLN A 57 -8.63 6.47 -6.82
CA GLN A 57 -7.85 7.56 -7.40
C GLN A 57 -7.56 7.38 -8.90
N GLY A 58 -8.26 6.49 -9.62
CA GLY A 58 -8.07 6.24 -11.05
C GLY A 58 -6.68 5.70 -11.40
N ARG A 59 -6.08 4.92 -10.51
CA ARG A 59 -4.76 4.30 -10.70
C ARG A 59 -4.87 3.09 -11.64
N ASN A 60 -3.78 2.79 -12.34
CA ASN A 60 -3.69 1.60 -13.18
C ASN A 60 -3.25 0.39 -12.33
N ALA A 61 -4.02 -0.70 -12.37
CA ALA A 61 -3.75 -1.92 -11.59
C ALA A 61 -2.39 -2.54 -11.92
N ASP A 62 -2.03 -2.64 -13.20
CA ASP A 62 -0.76 -3.24 -13.61
C ASP A 62 0.44 -2.41 -13.14
N ALA A 63 0.29 -1.07 -13.15
CA ALA A 63 1.32 -0.18 -12.61
C ALA A 63 1.46 -0.34 -11.09
N ILE A 64 0.36 -0.53 -10.36
CA ILE A 64 0.40 -0.80 -8.92
C ILE A 64 1.14 -2.11 -8.64
N VAL A 65 0.78 -3.19 -9.33
CA VAL A 65 1.44 -4.50 -9.21
C VAL A 65 2.93 -4.38 -9.48
N SER A 66 3.30 -3.77 -10.61
CA SER A 66 4.70 -3.62 -11.02
C SER A 66 5.50 -2.80 -10.01
N ASN A 67 4.94 -1.71 -9.49
CA ASN A 67 5.61 -0.87 -8.50
C ASN A 67 5.81 -1.59 -7.17
N ILE A 68 4.79 -2.29 -6.66
CA ILE A 68 4.89 -3.03 -5.40
C ILE A 68 5.92 -4.16 -5.51
N VAL A 69 5.91 -4.89 -6.60
CA VAL A 69 6.88 -5.97 -6.86
C VAL A 69 8.29 -5.42 -6.96
N HIS A 70 8.50 -4.35 -7.75
CA HIS A 70 9.81 -3.73 -7.91
C HIS A 70 10.37 -3.18 -6.58
N VAL A 71 9.56 -2.48 -5.80
CA VAL A 71 9.97 -2.01 -4.47
C VAL A 71 10.28 -3.18 -3.54
N GLY A 72 9.46 -4.24 -3.59
CA GLY A 72 9.71 -5.46 -2.83
C GLY A 72 11.04 -6.13 -3.19
N GLU A 73 11.35 -6.24 -4.48
CA GLU A 73 12.63 -6.75 -4.97
C GLU A 73 13.81 -5.93 -4.48
N LEU A 74 13.72 -4.61 -4.53
CA LEU A 74 14.77 -3.71 -4.02
C LEU A 74 15.01 -3.87 -2.51
N ILE A 75 13.94 -4.04 -1.71
CA ILE A 75 14.06 -4.15 -0.25
C ILE A 75 14.57 -5.52 0.18
N TRP A 76 14.20 -6.59 -0.53
CA TRP A 76 14.48 -7.99 -0.15
C TRP A 76 15.24 -8.77 -1.22
N SER A 77 16.16 -8.14 -1.93
CA SER A 77 16.90 -8.71 -3.06
C SER A 77 17.42 -10.12 -2.81
N ASP A 78 18.06 -10.36 -1.65
CA ASP A 78 18.69 -11.66 -1.31
C ASP A 78 17.65 -12.78 -1.05
N TYR A 79 16.40 -12.42 -0.82
CA TYR A 79 15.30 -13.33 -0.50
C TYR A 79 14.16 -13.21 -1.52
N TRP A 80 14.46 -12.70 -2.72
CA TRP A 80 13.51 -12.57 -3.81
C TRP A 80 13.66 -13.72 -4.79
N GLY A 81 12.58 -14.39 -5.09
CA GLY A 81 12.60 -15.52 -6.02
C GLY A 81 11.36 -15.57 -6.91
N PRO A 82 11.47 -16.18 -8.10
CA PRO A 82 10.41 -16.12 -9.11
C PRO A 82 9.09 -16.72 -8.65
N ARG A 83 9.10 -17.78 -7.82
CA ARG A 83 7.86 -18.37 -7.28
C ARG A 83 7.15 -17.46 -6.31
N MET A 84 7.91 -16.79 -5.46
CA MET A 84 7.37 -15.82 -4.52
C MET A 84 6.81 -14.59 -5.26
N GLU A 85 7.55 -14.11 -6.25
CA GLU A 85 7.11 -12.99 -7.08
C GLU A 85 5.81 -13.32 -7.81
N ASP A 86 5.72 -14.48 -8.44
CA ASP A 86 4.50 -14.95 -9.11
C ASP A 86 3.31 -14.99 -8.15
N ALA A 87 3.51 -15.61 -6.98
CA ALA A 87 2.48 -15.64 -5.95
C ALA A 87 2.05 -14.23 -5.52
N LEU A 88 2.99 -13.35 -5.20
CA LEU A 88 2.67 -11.97 -4.83
C LEU A 88 1.90 -11.24 -5.93
N ARG A 89 2.31 -11.37 -7.20
CA ARG A 89 1.61 -10.78 -8.35
C ARG A 89 0.18 -11.26 -8.44
N MET A 90 -0.05 -12.57 -8.30
CA MET A 90 -1.40 -13.14 -8.38
C MET A 90 -2.30 -12.68 -7.23
N ALA A 91 -1.77 -12.59 -6.02
CA ALA A 91 -2.52 -12.04 -4.90
C ALA A 91 -2.90 -10.57 -5.13
N LEU A 92 -1.94 -9.75 -5.57
CA LEU A 92 -2.17 -8.32 -5.87
C LEU A 92 -3.20 -8.15 -7.00
N ARG A 93 -3.06 -8.86 -8.12
CA ARG A 93 -4.03 -8.83 -9.23
C ARG A 93 -5.43 -9.21 -8.79
N THR A 94 -5.55 -10.22 -7.94
CA THR A 94 -6.83 -10.68 -7.40
C THR A 94 -7.51 -9.61 -6.55
N LEU A 95 -6.79 -9.00 -5.61
CA LEU A 95 -7.32 -7.94 -4.76
C LEU A 95 -7.64 -6.67 -5.55
N LEU A 96 -6.81 -6.31 -6.54
CA LEU A 96 -7.02 -5.14 -7.39
C LEU A 96 -8.24 -5.32 -8.30
N ALA A 97 -8.48 -6.52 -8.84
CA ALA A 97 -9.70 -6.81 -9.61
C ALA A 97 -10.96 -6.57 -8.76
N ALA A 98 -10.93 -6.98 -7.50
CA ALA A 98 -12.02 -6.67 -6.56
C ALA A 98 -12.11 -5.18 -6.27
N ASN A 99 -10.98 -4.51 -6.01
CA ASN A 99 -10.94 -3.10 -5.68
C ASN A 99 -11.42 -2.19 -6.81
N GLU A 100 -11.21 -2.54 -8.07
CA GLU A 100 -11.79 -1.82 -9.21
C GLU A 100 -13.31 -1.75 -9.13
N ILE A 101 -13.96 -2.86 -8.76
CA ILE A 101 -15.41 -2.93 -8.62
C ILE A 101 -15.88 -2.21 -7.37
N LEU A 102 -15.17 -2.41 -6.24
CA LEU A 102 -15.49 -1.80 -4.95
C LEU A 102 -15.34 -0.27 -5.01
N ALA A 103 -14.27 0.24 -5.62
CA ALA A 103 -14.04 1.67 -5.80
C ALA A 103 -15.16 2.36 -6.61
N ARG A 104 -15.61 1.74 -7.72
CA ARG A 104 -16.73 2.25 -8.52
C ARG A 104 -18.05 2.30 -7.74
N ARG A 105 -18.20 1.43 -6.73
CA ARG A 105 -19.38 1.37 -5.86
C ARG A 105 -19.23 2.19 -4.58
N HIS A 106 -18.11 2.87 -4.40
CA HIS A 106 -17.76 3.59 -3.16
C HIS A 106 -17.79 2.69 -1.91
N HIS A 107 -17.43 1.42 -2.07
CA HIS A 107 -17.34 0.46 -0.98
C HIS A 107 -15.89 0.39 -0.44
N PRO A 108 -15.71 -0.05 0.82
CA PRO A 108 -14.38 -0.32 1.38
C PRO A 108 -13.58 -1.28 0.51
N GLN A 109 -12.32 -0.94 0.25
CA GLN A 109 -11.42 -1.69 -0.61
C GLN A 109 -10.51 -2.62 0.22
N PHE A 110 -10.05 -3.69 -0.40
CA PHE A 110 -9.02 -4.56 0.17
C PHE A 110 -7.67 -3.85 0.23
N THR A 111 -6.82 -4.29 1.15
CA THR A 111 -5.49 -3.74 1.42
C THR A 111 -4.42 -4.81 1.25
N LEU A 112 -3.15 -4.48 1.41
CA LEU A 112 -2.07 -5.48 1.45
C LEU A 112 -2.26 -6.50 2.59
N LEU A 113 -2.95 -6.11 3.67
CA LEU A 113 -3.20 -6.98 4.82
C LEU A 113 -4.24 -8.06 4.55
N ASP A 114 -4.91 -8.02 3.40
CA ASP A 114 -5.83 -9.06 2.95
C ASP A 114 -5.14 -10.18 2.14
N ILE A 115 -3.82 -10.05 1.88
CA ILE A 115 -3.05 -11.09 1.21
C ILE A 115 -2.96 -12.37 2.06
N PRO A 116 -2.63 -12.34 3.37
CA PRO A 116 -2.63 -13.56 4.18
C PRO A 116 -3.98 -14.29 4.17
N PRO A 117 -5.13 -13.67 4.50
CA PRO A 117 -6.41 -14.35 4.44
C PRO A 117 -6.79 -14.87 3.03
N LEU A 118 -6.32 -14.22 1.96
CA LEU A 118 -6.54 -14.72 0.60
C LEU A 118 -5.85 -16.08 0.37
N TYR A 119 -4.68 -16.29 0.97
CA TYR A 119 -3.97 -17.57 0.89
C TYR A 119 -4.47 -18.60 1.89
N GLU A 120 -4.72 -18.20 3.11
CA GLU A 120 -4.95 -19.08 4.25
C GLU A 120 -6.42 -19.53 4.40
N LEU A 121 -7.37 -18.69 3.92
CA LEU A 121 -8.80 -18.92 4.10
C LEU A 121 -9.50 -19.27 2.77
N PRO A 122 -9.69 -20.56 2.44
CA PRO A 122 -10.33 -20.97 1.19
C PRO A 122 -11.71 -20.34 0.95
N ASN A 123 -12.55 -20.27 1.98
CA ASN A 123 -13.88 -19.68 1.87
C ASN A 123 -13.86 -18.16 1.56
N PHE A 124 -12.87 -17.44 2.07
CA PHE A 124 -12.66 -16.04 1.73
C PHE A 124 -12.23 -15.90 0.28
N ARG A 125 -11.22 -16.66 -0.13
CA ARG A 125 -10.70 -16.69 -1.50
C ARG A 125 -11.78 -17.03 -2.52
N HIS A 126 -12.52 -18.12 -2.32
CA HIS A 126 -13.55 -18.54 -3.27
C HIS A 126 -14.63 -17.48 -3.45
N ARG A 127 -15.14 -16.89 -2.36
CA ARG A 127 -16.13 -15.81 -2.44
C ARG A 127 -15.58 -14.60 -3.20
N LEU A 128 -14.32 -14.23 -2.99
CA LEU A 128 -13.68 -13.11 -3.66
C LEU A 128 -13.55 -13.40 -5.17
N LEU A 129 -13.07 -14.59 -5.54
CA LEU A 129 -12.93 -15.00 -6.94
C LEU A 129 -14.29 -15.02 -7.65
N GLU A 130 -15.31 -15.59 -7.05
CA GLU A 130 -16.66 -15.68 -7.62
C GLU A 130 -17.32 -14.30 -7.81
N GLN A 131 -17.12 -13.39 -6.87
CA GLN A 131 -17.83 -12.10 -6.87
C GLN A 131 -17.14 -11.03 -7.71
N TYR A 132 -15.82 -11.07 -7.83
CA TYR A 132 -15.05 -9.93 -8.34
C TYR A 132 -14.07 -10.28 -9.47
N VAL A 133 -13.71 -11.54 -9.69
CA VAL A 133 -12.65 -11.89 -10.63
C VAL A 133 -13.24 -12.51 -11.89
N GLY A 134 -13.14 -11.77 -13.01
CA GLY A 134 -13.51 -12.26 -14.34
C GLY A 134 -12.30 -12.70 -15.20
N ASP A 135 -11.09 -12.41 -14.76
CA ASP A 135 -9.85 -12.73 -15.47
C ASP A 135 -9.54 -14.23 -15.37
N GLN A 136 -9.53 -14.91 -16.55
CA GLN A 136 -9.32 -16.35 -16.65
C GLN A 136 -7.91 -16.78 -16.22
N GLU A 137 -6.90 -15.95 -16.39
CA GLU A 137 -5.54 -16.24 -15.94
C GLU A 137 -5.46 -16.31 -14.41
N ILE A 138 -6.09 -15.34 -13.74
CA ILE A 138 -6.17 -15.32 -12.26
C ILE A 138 -6.95 -16.56 -11.78
N LEU A 139 -8.11 -16.85 -12.35
CA LEU A 139 -8.92 -18.01 -11.98
C LEU A 139 -8.16 -19.32 -12.19
N GLN A 140 -7.48 -19.48 -13.34
CA GLN A 140 -6.68 -20.66 -13.64
C GLN A 140 -5.49 -20.80 -12.67
N TRP A 141 -4.85 -19.72 -12.29
CA TRP A 141 -3.76 -19.77 -11.32
C TRP A 141 -4.25 -20.28 -9.96
N TRP A 142 -5.37 -19.79 -9.46
CA TRP A 142 -5.92 -20.22 -8.17
C TRP A 142 -6.43 -21.67 -8.21
N THR A 143 -7.33 -22.01 -9.14
CA THR A 143 -8.02 -23.29 -9.15
C THR A 143 -7.26 -24.40 -9.90
N GLY A 144 -6.50 -24.02 -10.94
CA GLY A 144 -5.74 -24.95 -11.77
C GLY A 144 -4.35 -25.26 -11.27
N TYR A 145 -3.73 -24.33 -10.55
CA TYR A 145 -2.36 -24.48 -10.02
C TYR A 145 -2.33 -24.47 -8.49
N PHE A 146 -2.65 -23.35 -7.83
CA PHE A 146 -2.44 -23.18 -6.40
C PHE A 146 -3.20 -24.20 -5.54
N GLU A 147 -4.48 -24.44 -5.80
CA GLU A 147 -5.31 -25.36 -5.02
C GLU A 147 -4.97 -26.83 -5.27
N ARG A 148 -4.29 -27.14 -6.36
CA ARG A 148 -3.82 -28.48 -6.68
C ARG A 148 -2.44 -28.82 -6.09
N LEU A 149 -1.74 -27.84 -5.55
CA LEU A 149 -0.49 -28.09 -4.85
C LEU A 149 -0.71 -28.91 -3.57
N TYR A 150 0.19 -29.85 -3.31
CA TYR A 150 0.28 -30.47 -1.99
C TYR A 150 0.57 -29.41 -0.93
N GLU A 151 0.14 -29.64 0.30
CA GLU A 151 0.24 -28.66 1.38
C GLU A 151 1.67 -28.14 1.59
N SER A 152 2.67 -29.03 1.59
CA SER A 152 4.08 -28.66 1.74
C SER A 152 4.54 -27.69 0.64
N LEU A 153 4.23 -27.99 -0.63
CA LEU A 153 4.58 -27.13 -1.75
C LEU A 153 3.81 -25.80 -1.74
N ARG A 154 2.57 -25.83 -1.27
CA ARG A 154 1.76 -24.62 -1.11
C ARG A 154 2.41 -23.71 -0.07
N MET A 155 2.84 -24.25 1.06
CA MET A 155 3.55 -23.48 2.09
C MET A 155 4.86 -22.89 1.58
N ASP A 156 5.63 -23.63 0.77
CA ASP A 156 6.88 -23.13 0.17
C ASP A 156 6.62 -21.92 -0.78
N VAL A 157 5.48 -21.91 -1.44
CA VAL A 157 5.09 -20.80 -2.33
C VAL A 157 4.66 -19.57 -1.53
N ILE A 158 3.84 -19.75 -0.48
CA ILE A 158 3.20 -18.63 0.22
C ILE A 158 4.01 -18.07 1.38
N ASN A 159 4.78 -18.88 2.12
CA ASN A 159 5.53 -18.43 3.30
C ASN A 159 6.45 -17.23 3.02
N PRO A 160 7.20 -17.18 1.90
CA PRO A 160 8.01 -16.00 1.60
C PRO A 160 7.19 -14.72 1.41
N VAL A 161 5.98 -14.83 0.85
CA VAL A 161 5.05 -13.69 0.70
C VAL A 161 4.50 -13.29 2.06
N LEU A 162 3.96 -14.25 2.82
CA LEU A 162 3.37 -14.00 4.14
C LEU A 162 4.37 -13.33 5.09
N THR A 163 5.62 -13.82 5.13
CA THR A 163 6.68 -13.26 5.97
C THR A 163 6.92 -11.78 5.67
N LYS A 164 6.86 -11.37 4.39
CA LYS A 164 7.04 -9.98 4.00
C LYS A 164 5.82 -9.13 4.33
N ILE A 165 4.63 -9.63 4.09
CA ILE A 165 3.38 -8.92 4.43
C ILE A 165 3.22 -8.77 5.95
N HIS A 166 3.59 -9.77 6.73
CA HIS A 166 3.54 -9.69 8.19
C HIS A 166 4.39 -8.56 8.77
N ARG A 167 5.47 -8.13 8.09
CA ARG A 167 6.25 -6.97 8.53
C ARG A 167 5.44 -5.68 8.54
N PHE A 168 4.46 -5.53 7.64
CA PHE A 168 3.54 -4.38 7.63
C PHE A 168 2.49 -4.47 8.75
N SER A 169 2.13 -5.68 9.20
CA SER A 169 1.14 -5.87 10.26
C SER A 169 1.73 -5.90 11.67
N THR A 170 3.03 -6.13 11.81
CA THR A 170 3.72 -6.26 13.11
C THR A 170 3.80 -4.93 13.86
N HIS A 171 4.06 -3.84 13.15
CA HIS A 171 4.10 -2.49 13.73
C HIS A 171 2.71 -1.88 13.69
N GLN A 172 2.14 -1.58 14.85
CA GLN A 172 0.78 -1.04 14.96
C GLN A 172 0.59 0.24 14.14
N ALA A 173 1.54 1.17 14.18
CA ALA A 173 1.47 2.40 13.41
C ALA A 173 1.38 2.13 11.90
N VAL A 174 2.27 1.28 11.37
CA VAL A 174 2.27 0.90 9.94
C VAL A 174 0.98 0.18 9.58
N ARG A 175 0.56 -0.78 10.41
CA ARG A 175 -0.70 -1.52 10.21
C ARG A 175 -1.90 -0.58 10.13
N ASN A 176 -1.97 0.40 11.02
CA ASN A 176 -3.07 1.36 11.05
C ASN A 176 -3.08 2.25 9.80
N ILE A 177 -1.93 2.55 9.20
CA ILE A 177 -1.80 3.34 7.98
C ILE A 177 -2.19 2.52 6.74
N VAL A 178 -1.56 1.35 6.56
CA VAL A 178 -1.73 0.55 5.32
C VAL A 178 -2.95 -0.36 5.32
N GLY A 179 -3.58 -0.55 6.48
CA GLY A 179 -4.77 -1.37 6.66
C GLY A 179 -6.10 -0.62 6.51
N GLN A 180 -6.07 0.68 6.22
CA GLN A 180 -7.30 1.42 5.94
C GLN A 180 -7.79 1.16 4.52
N ALA A 181 -9.08 0.87 4.39
CA ALA A 181 -9.69 0.51 3.12
C ALA A 181 -9.60 1.61 2.05
N ASN A 182 -9.58 2.87 2.47
CA ASN A 182 -9.49 4.02 1.58
C ASN A 182 -8.33 4.92 1.98
N SER A 183 -7.63 5.46 0.99
CA SER A 183 -6.59 6.46 1.25
C SER A 183 -7.22 7.80 1.61
N THR A 184 -6.71 8.44 2.67
CA THR A 184 -7.12 9.79 3.06
C THR A 184 -6.28 10.86 2.37
N VAL A 185 -5.19 10.46 1.70
CA VAL A 185 -4.27 11.36 1.00
C VAL A 185 -4.16 10.95 -0.47
N ASN A 186 -4.41 11.90 -1.36
CA ASN A 186 -4.17 11.76 -2.79
C ASN A 186 -2.87 12.50 -3.17
N PHE A 187 -1.78 11.77 -3.31
CA PHE A 187 -0.47 12.36 -3.64
C PHE A 187 -0.45 13.08 -4.99
N ARG A 188 -1.19 12.57 -5.98
CA ARG A 188 -1.30 13.22 -7.30
C ARG A 188 -1.97 14.58 -7.18
N GLU A 189 -3.05 14.66 -6.44
CA GLU A 189 -3.77 15.92 -6.19
C GLU A 189 -2.89 16.90 -5.43
N LEU A 190 -2.20 16.47 -4.37
CA LEU A 190 -1.27 17.31 -3.62
C LEU A 190 -0.17 17.92 -4.51
N LEU A 191 0.38 17.12 -5.43
CA LEU A 191 1.40 17.60 -6.37
C LEU A 191 0.82 18.57 -7.39
N ASN A 192 -0.37 18.28 -7.95
CA ASN A 192 -1.03 19.14 -8.93
C ASN A 192 -1.46 20.48 -8.32
N GLU A 193 -1.92 20.47 -7.08
CA GLU A 193 -2.28 21.66 -6.31
C GLU A 193 -1.07 22.38 -5.71
N ARG A 194 0.14 21.92 -6.00
CA ARG A 194 1.41 22.49 -5.50
C ARG A 194 1.48 22.60 -3.98
N ARG A 195 0.91 21.62 -3.27
CA ARG A 195 0.89 21.59 -1.80
C ARG A 195 2.26 21.26 -1.23
N ILE A 196 2.41 21.47 0.06
CA ILE A 196 3.58 21.13 0.86
C ILE A 196 3.23 19.87 1.65
N LEU A 197 3.88 18.74 1.31
CA LEU A 197 3.73 17.47 2.01
C LEU A 197 4.95 17.23 2.88
N LEU A 198 4.75 17.19 4.18
CA LEU A 198 5.78 16.84 5.15
C LEU A 198 5.41 15.52 5.80
N VAL A 199 6.26 14.52 5.65
CA VAL A 199 6.03 13.17 6.18
C VAL A 199 7.10 12.87 7.21
N ASN A 200 6.70 12.72 8.45
CA ASN A 200 7.51 12.17 9.53
C ASN A 200 7.30 10.65 9.58
N THR A 201 8.33 9.88 9.23
CA THR A 201 8.28 8.41 9.28
C THR A 201 8.98 7.85 10.54
N ALA A 202 9.43 8.71 11.45
CA ALA A 202 9.95 8.26 12.73
C ALA A 202 8.83 7.60 13.55
N THR A 203 8.97 6.32 13.83
CA THR A 203 7.96 5.53 14.56
C THR A 203 8.08 5.66 16.09
N GLY A 204 8.94 6.53 16.59
CA GLY A 204 9.15 6.73 18.03
C GLY A 204 9.87 5.56 18.71
N ILE A 205 10.41 4.63 17.95
CA ILE A 205 11.24 3.54 18.47
C ILE A 205 12.71 3.98 18.33
N ILE A 206 13.23 4.61 19.34
CA ILE A 206 14.67 4.69 19.63
C ILE A 206 14.93 3.76 20.80
#